data_8e9117b1d51f333308e8c3634ff3206d
#
_entry.id   8e9117b1d51f333308e8c3634ff3206d
#
_cell.length_a   1.000
_cell.length_b   1.000
_cell.length_c   1.000
_cell.angle_alpha   90.00
_cell.angle_beta   90.00
_cell.angle_gamma   90.00
#
_symmetry.space_group_name_H-M   'P 1'
#
loop_
_entity.id
_entity.type
_entity.pdbx_description
1 polymer ?
#
loop_
_entity_poly.entity_id
_entity_poly.type
_entity_poly.pdbx_seq_one_letter_code
_entity_poly.pdbx_strand_id
1 'polypeptide(L)'
;MVIYMSKLICDIHCVDAFLWLKNLESESVDLIVTDPPYESLEKYRAIGTTTRLKISKGSSNEWFPIILNDRFEELFSSLYRVLKNNRHFYLFCDSETMFIVKPIAEKIGFKFWKPMIWDKMKIGMGY
;
A
#
# COMPACT_ATOMS: atom_id res chain seq x y z
N MET A 1 40.54 -11.24 1.47
CA MET A 1 39.10 -11.14 1.75
C MET A 1 38.47 -10.39 0.59
N VAL A 2 37.85 -11.09 -0.35
CA VAL A 2 37.19 -10.46 -1.51
C VAL A 2 35.80 -10.09 -1.08
N ILE A 3 35.53 -8.79 -0.94
CA ILE A 3 34.17 -8.27 -0.69
C ILE A 3 33.47 -8.27 -2.06
N TYR A 4 32.60 -9.25 -2.32
CA TYR A 4 31.67 -9.18 -3.42
C TYR A 4 30.63 -8.11 -3.09
N MET A 5 30.79 -6.91 -3.63
CA MET A 5 29.68 -5.96 -3.71
C MET A 5 28.63 -6.58 -4.65
N SER A 6 27.57 -7.11 -4.09
CA SER A 6 26.41 -7.53 -4.88
C SER A 6 25.92 -6.32 -5.67
N LYS A 7 25.87 -6.44 -6.99
CA LYS A 7 25.37 -5.38 -7.87
C LYS A 7 23.93 -5.08 -7.46
N LEU A 8 23.68 -3.86 -6.99
CA LEU A 8 22.34 -3.41 -6.67
C LEU A 8 21.52 -3.44 -7.97
N ILE A 9 20.51 -4.28 -8.02
CA ILE A 9 19.56 -4.36 -9.13
C ILE A 9 18.31 -3.61 -8.71
N CYS A 10 17.95 -2.57 -9.47
CA CYS A 10 16.69 -1.87 -9.34
C CYS A 10 15.86 -2.20 -10.58
N ASP A 11 14.67 -2.77 -10.36
CA ASP A 11 13.73 -3.11 -11.41
C ASP A 11 12.41 -2.37 -11.15
N ILE A 12 11.92 -1.63 -12.14
CA ILE A 12 10.75 -0.76 -12.00
C ILE A 12 9.72 -1.15 -13.06
N HIS A 13 8.51 -1.47 -12.59
CA HIS A 13 7.39 -1.85 -13.43
C HIS A 13 6.22 -0.89 -13.27
N CYS A 14 5.59 -0.49 -14.38
CA CYS A 14 4.32 0.23 -14.41
C CYS A 14 3.23 -0.76 -14.83
N VAL A 15 2.68 -1.51 -13.87
CA VAL A 15 1.72 -2.58 -14.10
C VAL A 15 0.68 -2.64 -12.99
N ASP A 16 -0.45 -3.30 -13.24
CA ASP A 16 -1.42 -3.61 -12.21
C ASP A 16 -0.80 -4.54 -11.15
N ALA A 17 -0.86 -4.13 -9.88
CA ALA A 17 -0.23 -4.86 -8.79
C ALA A 17 -0.82 -6.27 -8.59
N PHE A 18 -2.12 -6.45 -8.81
CA PHE A 18 -2.78 -7.75 -8.66
C PHE A 18 -2.30 -8.74 -9.73
N LEU A 19 -2.11 -8.26 -10.96
CA LEU A 19 -1.57 -9.09 -12.04
C LEU A 19 -0.09 -9.37 -11.84
N TRP A 20 0.67 -8.38 -11.43
CA TRP A 20 2.11 -8.52 -11.21
C TRP A 20 2.42 -9.51 -10.08
N LEU A 21 1.73 -9.39 -8.95
CA LEU A 21 1.90 -10.27 -7.81
C LEU A 21 1.66 -11.74 -8.16
N LYS A 22 0.72 -12.04 -9.08
CA LYS A 22 0.45 -13.43 -9.52
C LYS A 22 1.66 -14.11 -10.16
N ASN A 23 2.54 -13.32 -10.77
CA ASN A 23 3.73 -13.82 -11.47
C ASN A 23 4.96 -13.98 -10.56
N LEU A 24 4.90 -13.45 -9.34
CA LEU A 24 5.99 -13.63 -8.38
C LEU A 24 5.93 -15.01 -7.73
N GLU A 25 7.10 -15.58 -7.50
CA GLU A 25 7.23 -16.84 -6.76
C GLU A 25 6.79 -16.67 -5.29
N SER A 26 6.24 -17.73 -4.72
CA SER A 26 5.92 -17.77 -3.30
C SER A 26 7.18 -17.64 -2.46
N GLU A 27 7.08 -16.97 -1.30
CA GLU A 27 8.20 -16.81 -0.36
C GLU A 27 9.49 -16.27 -1.00
N SER A 28 9.35 -15.35 -1.97
CA SER A 28 10.48 -14.75 -2.70
C SER A 28 10.88 -13.36 -2.18
N VAL A 29 9.99 -12.67 -1.46
CA VAL A 29 10.14 -11.27 -1.06
C VAL A 29 10.53 -11.17 0.41
N ASP A 30 11.56 -10.38 0.73
CA ASP A 30 12.03 -10.17 2.11
C ASP A 30 11.35 -9.01 2.83
N LEU A 31 10.80 -8.04 2.10
CA LEU A 31 10.12 -6.88 2.66
C LEU A 31 9.09 -6.34 1.68
N ILE A 32 7.91 -6.00 2.20
CA ILE A 32 6.88 -5.31 1.44
C ILE A 32 6.61 -3.96 2.09
N VAL A 33 6.66 -2.90 1.29
CA VAL A 33 6.23 -1.55 1.67
C VAL A 33 5.31 -1.03 0.58
N THR A 34 4.08 -0.66 0.92
CA THR A 34 3.08 -0.23 -0.07
C THR A 34 2.20 0.89 0.46
N ASP A 35 1.80 1.77 -0.44
CA ASP A 35 0.86 2.88 -0.22
C ASP A 35 -0.23 2.81 -1.31
N PRO A 36 -1.18 1.87 -1.18
CA PRO A 36 -2.21 1.69 -2.20
C PRO A 36 -3.25 2.81 -2.12
N PRO A 37 -3.86 3.19 -3.25
CA PRO A 37 -4.96 4.14 -3.27
C PRO A 37 -6.23 3.49 -2.71
N TYR A 38 -6.65 3.88 -1.51
CA TYR A 38 -7.77 3.30 -0.77
C TYR A 38 -9.04 4.16 -0.82
N GLU A 39 -10.19 3.56 -0.54
CA GLU A 39 -11.53 4.16 -0.73
C GLU A 39 -11.77 5.45 0.05
N SER A 40 -11.24 5.59 1.26
CA SER A 40 -11.43 6.79 2.07
C SER A 40 -10.84 8.05 1.41
N LEU A 41 -9.85 7.91 0.52
CA LEU A 41 -9.33 9.01 -0.29
C LEU A 41 -10.41 9.67 -1.15
N GLU A 42 -11.37 8.88 -1.66
CA GLU A 42 -12.51 9.42 -2.44
C GLU A 42 -13.56 10.05 -1.54
N LYS A 43 -13.86 9.41 -0.41
CA LYS A 43 -14.87 9.87 0.54
C LYS A 43 -14.60 11.30 1.01
N TYR A 44 -13.35 11.63 1.28
CA TYR A 44 -12.95 12.93 1.81
C TYR A 44 -12.49 13.93 0.75
N ARG A 45 -12.37 13.52 -0.50
CA ARG A 45 -11.94 14.37 -1.60
C ARG A 45 -12.81 15.61 -1.81
N ALA A 46 -14.13 15.50 -1.60
CA ALA A 46 -15.07 16.60 -1.76
C ALA A 46 -15.01 17.62 -0.61
N ILE A 47 -14.41 17.26 0.52
CA ILE A 47 -14.36 18.04 1.75
C ILE A 47 -13.10 18.92 1.82
N GLY A 48 -12.11 18.65 0.96
CA GLY A 48 -10.86 19.40 0.90
C GLY A 48 -11.11 20.88 0.62
N THR A 49 -10.73 21.75 1.57
CA THR A 49 -10.92 23.21 1.53
C THR A 49 -9.94 23.90 0.59
N THR A 50 -8.98 23.23 0.02
CA THR A 50 -7.99 23.83 -0.87
C THR A 50 -8.48 23.81 -2.31
N THR A 51 -8.61 24.99 -2.89
CA THR A 51 -8.98 25.25 -4.29
C THR A 51 -8.14 24.45 -5.30
N ARG A 52 -6.95 24.02 -4.92
CA ARG A 52 -6.07 23.16 -5.74
C ARG A 52 -6.66 21.78 -6.01
N LEU A 53 -7.39 21.19 -5.07
CA LEU A 53 -7.99 19.88 -5.23
C LEU A 53 -9.18 19.86 -6.18
N LYS A 54 -9.87 20.99 -6.36
CA LYS A 54 -11.02 21.10 -7.26
C LYS A 54 -10.67 21.38 -8.74
N ILE A 55 -9.47 21.89 -9.01
CA ILE A 55 -9.14 22.47 -10.33
C ILE A 55 -7.95 21.79 -11.00
N SER A 56 -7.08 21.05 -10.29
CA SER A 56 -5.93 20.41 -10.88
C SER A 56 -6.29 19.01 -11.41
N LYS A 57 -5.73 18.64 -12.57
CA LYS A 57 -5.82 17.26 -13.09
C LYS A 57 -5.29 16.21 -12.10
N GLY A 58 -4.39 16.59 -11.18
CA GLY A 58 -3.90 15.73 -10.11
C GLY A 58 -4.88 15.55 -8.95
N SER A 59 -6.02 16.27 -8.93
CA SER A 59 -7.09 16.08 -7.96
C SER A 59 -8.20 15.15 -8.48
N SER A 60 -8.21 14.82 -9.77
CA SER A 60 -9.02 13.73 -10.27
C SER A 60 -8.24 12.44 -10.04
N ASN A 61 -8.81 11.44 -9.36
CA ASN A 61 -8.17 10.12 -9.23
C ASN A 61 -8.20 9.33 -10.55
N GLU A 62 -8.35 10.01 -11.69
CA GLU A 62 -8.37 9.42 -13.02
C GLU A 62 -7.03 8.79 -13.43
N TRP A 63 -5.93 9.15 -12.73
CA TRP A 63 -4.60 8.64 -13.03
C TRP A 63 -4.24 7.35 -12.29
N PHE A 64 -5.05 6.93 -11.31
CA PHE A 64 -4.91 5.64 -10.63
C PHE A 64 -6.29 5.09 -10.20
N PRO A 65 -6.53 3.78 -10.31
CA PRO A 65 -7.74 3.16 -9.80
C PRO A 65 -7.69 3.02 -8.28
N ILE A 66 -8.80 3.36 -7.61
CA ILE A 66 -8.96 3.12 -6.17
C ILE A 66 -9.11 1.61 -5.92
N ILE A 67 -8.44 1.13 -4.89
CA ILE A 67 -8.67 -0.22 -4.37
C ILE A 67 -9.87 -0.17 -3.44
N LEU A 68 -10.94 -0.86 -3.82
CA LEU A 68 -12.14 -1.00 -3.00
C LEU A 68 -11.85 -1.88 -1.78
N ASN A 69 -12.57 -1.64 -0.71
CA ASN A 69 -12.36 -2.33 0.57
C ASN A 69 -12.51 -3.86 0.48
N ASP A 70 -13.38 -4.35 -0.40
CA ASP A 70 -13.60 -5.76 -0.66
C ASP A 70 -12.42 -6.45 -1.38
N ARG A 71 -11.57 -5.67 -2.04
CA ARG A 71 -10.40 -6.19 -2.75
C ARG A 71 -9.15 -6.36 -1.88
N PHE A 72 -9.15 -5.85 -0.66
CA PHE A 72 -8.00 -6.03 0.24
C PHE A 72 -7.74 -7.50 0.61
N GLU A 73 -8.77 -8.35 0.65
CA GLU A 73 -8.57 -9.78 0.90
C GLU A 73 -7.75 -10.44 -0.23
N GLU A 74 -8.04 -10.12 -1.49
CA GLU A 74 -7.26 -10.60 -2.65
C GLU A 74 -5.82 -10.08 -2.61
N LEU A 75 -5.65 -8.77 -2.33
CA LEU A 75 -4.34 -8.15 -2.25
C LEU A 75 -3.49 -8.81 -1.15
N PHE A 76 -4.02 -8.88 0.07
CA PHE A 76 -3.27 -9.42 1.20
C PHE A 76 -2.97 -10.91 1.08
N SER A 77 -3.87 -11.68 0.48
CA SER A 77 -3.59 -13.09 0.15
C SER A 77 -2.39 -13.23 -0.78
N SER A 78 -2.31 -12.37 -1.80
CA SER A 78 -1.19 -12.34 -2.72
C SER A 78 0.10 -11.88 -2.04
N LEU A 79 0.04 -10.83 -1.21
CA LEU A 79 1.20 -10.34 -0.45
C LEU A 79 1.70 -11.38 0.55
N TYR A 80 0.79 -12.08 1.24
CA TYR A 80 1.14 -13.12 2.19
C TYR A 80 1.85 -14.29 1.52
N ARG A 81 1.40 -14.68 0.33
CA ARG A 81 2.01 -15.75 -0.46
C ARG A 81 3.45 -15.43 -0.90
N VAL A 82 3.71 -14.21 -1.35
CA VAL A 82 5.03 -13.84 -1.88
C VAL A 82 6.03 -13.46 -0.79
N LEU A 83 5.55 -13.00 0.37
CA LEU A 83 6.41 -12.63 1.49
C LEU A 83 7.00 -13.88 2.16
N LYS A 84 8.29 -13.90 2.37
CA LYS A 84 8.95 -14.97 3.12
C LYS A 84 8.47 -14.99 4.57
N ASN A 85 8.52 -16.17 5.19
CA ASN A 85 8.20 -16.34 6.61
C ASN A 85 9.06 -15.45 7.51
N ASN A 86 8.45 -14.95 8.59
CA ASN A 86 9.11 -14.07 9.57
C ASN A 86 9.67 -12.77 8.96
N ARG A 87 9.01 -12.23 7.95
CA ARG A 87 9.32 -10.95 7.34
C ARG A 87 8.23 -9.91 7.61
N HIS A 88 8.51 -8.67 7.30
CA HIS A 88 7.63 -7.54 7.58
C HIS A 88 6.90 -7.05 6.33
N PHE A 89 5.67 -6.63 6.57
CA PHE A 89 4.81 -5.95 5.63
C PHE A 89 4.39 -4.60 6.23
N TYR A 90 4.60 -3.52 5.50
CA TYR A 90 4.19 -2.17 5.88
C TYR A 90 3.17 -1.63 4.89
N LEU A 91 2.03 -1.20 5.41
CA LEU A 91 0.96 -0.59 4.66
C LEU A 91 0.79 0.85 5.12
N PHE A 92 0.92 1.81 4.20
CA PHE A 92 0.48 3.17 4.44
C PHE A 92 -1.02 3.27 4.22
N CYS A 93 -1.72 3.82 5.18
CA CYS A 93 -3.16 4.08 5.09
C CYS A 93 -3.56 5.11 6.14
N ASP A 94 -4.78 5.63 6.02
CA ASP A 94 -5.39 6.43 7.07
C ASP A 94 -5.95 5.54 8.19
N SER A 95 -6.42 6.17 9.27
CA SER A 95 -6.97 5.46 10.42
C SER A 95 -8.27 4.72 10.09
N GLU A 96 -9.12 5.24 9.20
CA GLU A 96 -10.35 4.56 8.78
C GLU A 96 -10.04 3.26 8.06
N THR A 97 -9.15 3.32 7.07
CA THR A 97 -8.69 2.15 6.33
C THR A 97 -7.99 1.14 7.23
N MET A 98 -7.20 1.59 8.22
CA MET A 98 -6.53 0.69 9.16
C MET A 98 -7.52 -0.21 9.92
N PHE A 99 -8.66 0.32 10.35
CA PHE A 99 -9.69 -0.47 11.04
C PHE A 99 -10.34 -1.52 10.14
N ILE A 100 -10.38 -1.28 8.84
CA ILE A 100 -10.92 -2.20 7.85
C ILE A 100 -9.90 -3.29 7.50
N VAL A 101 -8.68 -2.90 7.18
CA VAL A 101 -7.66 -3.81 6.63
C VAL A 101 -7.00 -4.69 7.69
N LYS A 102 -6.91 -4.22 8.94
CA LYS A 102 -6.30 -5.00 10.03
C LYS A 102 -6.97 -6.37 10.23
N PRO A 103 -8.31 -6.48 10.42
CA PRO A 103 -8.94 -7.79 10.61
C PRO A 103 -8.82 -8.68 9.36
N ILE A 104 -8.80 -8.10 8.16
CA ILE A 104 -8.61 -8.86 6.92
C ILE A 104 -7.20 -9.46 6.88
N ALA A 105 -6.19 -8.67 7.19
CA ALA A 105 -4.81 -9.15 7.23
C ALA A 105 -4.59 -10.25 8.27
N GLU A 106 -5.18 -10.09 9.48
CA GLU A 106 -5.10 -11.10 10.54
C GLU A 106 -5.79 -12.42 10.16
N LYS A 107 -6.95 -12.34 9.49
CA LYS A 107 -7.68 -13.52 8.97
C LYS A 107 -6.82 -14.31 7.97
N ILE A 108 -6.01 -13.64 7.17
CA ILE A 108 -5.12 -14.28 6.17
C ILE A 108 -3.91 -14.94 6.84
N GLY A 109 -3.46 -14.42 7.99
CA GLY A 109 -2.35 -14.99 8.75
C GLY A 109 -1.25 -13.99 9.12
N PHE A 110 -1.37 -12.72 8.74
CA PHE A 110 -0.47 -11.70 9.22
C PHE A 110 -0.66 -11.48 10.72
N LYS A 111 0.43 -11.22 11.43
CA LYS A 111 0.40 -10.83 12.83
C LYS A 111 0.55 -9.31 12.93
N PHE A 112 -0.48 -8.63 13.38
CA PHE A 112 -0.39 -7.20 13.63
C PHE A 112 0.54 -6.93 14.81
N TRP A 113 1.56 -6.10 14.59
CA TRP A 113 2.51 -5.76 15.63
C TRP A 113 2.11 -4.47 16.35
N LYS A 114 2.12 -3.35 15.64
CA LYS A 114 1.74 -2.04 16.17
C LYS A 114 1.52 -1.05 15.03
N PRO A 115 0.69 -0.02 15.23
CA PRO A 115 0.64 1.09 14.31
C PRO A 115 1.93 1.92 14.40
N MET A 116 2.37 2.45 13.28
CA MET A 116 3.42 3.46 13.21
C MET A 116 2.79 4.74 12.67
N ILE A 117 3.04 5.86 13.35
CA ILE A 117 2.50 7.15 12.95
C ILE A 117 3.61 7.92 12.23
N TRP A 118 3.34 8.28 10.98
CA TRP A 118 4.15 9.23 10.25
C TRP A 118 3.63 10.64 10.50
N ASP A 119 4.26 11.35 11.42
CA ASP A 119 3.99 12.77 11.64
C ASP A 119 4.64 13.60 10.54
N LYS A 120 3.82 14.16 9.67
CA LYS A 120 4.28 15.03 8.56
C LYS A 120 4.57 16.46 9.02
N MET A 121 4.35 16.82 10.29
CA MET A 121 4.55 18.15 10.86
C MET A 121 3.77 19.26 10.14
N LYS A 122 2.88 18.90 9.24
CA LYS A 122 2.01 19.79 8.44
C LYS A 122 0.68 19.11 8.18
N ILE A 123 -0.36 19.89 7.99
CA ILE A 123 -1.63 19.37 7.48
C ILE A 123 -1.35 18.81 6.08
N GLY A 124 -1.52 17.49 5.93
CA GLY A 124 -1.35 16.81 4.65
C GLY A 124 -2.36 17.31 3.62
N MET A 125 -2.01 17.29 2.34
CA MET A 125 -3.01 17.49 1.28
C MET A 125 -3.96 16.29 1.29
N GLY A 126 -5.13 16.45 1.90
CA GLY A 126 -6.14 15.39 1.95
C GLY A 126 -7.18 15.57 3.03
N TYR A 127 -7.00 16.54 3.90
CA TYR A 127 -8.02 16.98 4.87
C TYR A 127 -8.06 18.48 4.93
#